data_79aebd3304dfa3ff3cf1d76682b4ad29
#
_entry.id   79aebd3304dfa3ff3cf1d76682b4ad29
#
_cell.length_a   1.000
_cell.length_b   1.000
_cell.length_c   1.000
_cell.angle_alpha   90.00
_cell.angle_beta   90.00
_cell.angle_gamma   90.00
#
_symmetry.space_group_name_H-M   'P 1'
#
loop_
_entity.id
_entity.type
_entity.pdbx_description
1 polymer ?
#
loop_
_entity_poly.entity_id
_entity_poly.type
_entity_poly.pdbx_seq_one_letter_code
_entity_poly.pdbx_strand_id
1 'polypeptide(L)'
;VSRGTKKVQALIKRKSGIMLDVSLGGPPQPRSIALRIDGDVRHHPAKVPFPLPNECVHTAIVLHVLEYLEPKTFFRWWDELWRVMQPNGVVYVSGPYGGDESQGWLSDPEHKTRVIEQTFAWLDPRTPVYAMHADVGRKRPKPWYPLTIARVPGTHGTFGYNVTMRKPSAKEMR
;
A
#
# COMPACT_ATOMS: atom_id res chain seq x y z
N VAL A 1 -20.78 16.78 6.02
CA VAL A 1 -20.26 15.40 5.91
C VAL A 1 -20.54 14.93 4.49
N SER A 2 -19.50 14.63 3.70
CA SER A 2 -19.66 14.24 2.29
C SER A 2 -20.45 12.93 2.16
N ARG A 3 -21.09 12.68 1.00
CA ARG A 3 -21.79 11.40 0.70
C ARG A 3 -20.87 10.20 0.89
N GLY A 4 -19.57 10.32 0.56
CA GLY A 4 -18.57 9.28 0.75
C GLY A 4 -18.35 8.92 2.23
N THR A 5 -18.29 9.89 3.12
CA THR A 5 -18.12 9.65 4.57
C THR A 5 -19.31 8.88 5.16
N LYS A 6 -20.53 9.16 4.72
CA LYS A 6 -21.74 8.41 5.16
C LYS A 6 -21.71 6.95 4.68
N LYS A 7 -21.30 6.70 3.42
CA LYS A 7 -21.18 5.35 2.85
C LYS A 7 -20.11 4.54 3.61
N VAL A 8 -18.96 5.14 3.86
CA VAL A 8 -17.88 4.53 4.66
C VAL A 8 -18.38 4.19 6.07
N GLN A 9 -19.03 5.13 6.76
CA GLN A 9 -19.58 4.90 8.10
C GLN A 9 -20.65 3.80 8.12
N ALA A 10 -21.51 3.71 7.09
CA ALA A 10 -22.51 2.65 6.99
C ALA A 10 -21.86 1.26 6.79
N LEU A 11 -20.76 1.17 6.04
CA LEU A 11 -20.02 -0.08 5.81
C LEU A 11 -19.22 -0.50 7.04
N ILE A 12 -18.63 0.44 7.78
CA ILE A 12 -17.92 0.17 9.04
C ILE A 12 -18.87 -0.42 10.09
N LYS A 13 -20.13 0.04 10.15
CA LYS A 13 -21.15 -0.50 11.05
C LYS A 13 -21.51 -1.97 10.79
N ARG A 14 -21.24 -2.50 9.60
CA ARG A 14 -21.56 -3.90 9.22
C ARG A 14 -20.60 -4.96 9.77
N LYS A 15 -19.62 -4.62 10.62
CA LYS A 15 -18.64 -5.52 11.27
C LYS A 15 -17.81 -6.41 10.31
N SER A 16 -18.15 -6.51 9.03
CA SER A 16 -17.30 -7.12 8.01
C SER A 16 -16.35 -6.02 7.54
N GLY A 17 -15.08 -6.11 7.83
CA GLY A 17 -14.10 -5.11 7.41
C GLY A 17 -14.25 -4.68 5.95
N ILE A 18 -13.74 -3.53 5.61
CA ILE A 18 -13.84 -2.94 4.27
C ILE A 18 -12.75 -3.54 3.37
N MET A 19 -13.09 -3.83 2.11
CA MET A 19 -12.10 -3.94 1.04
C MET A 19 -11.86 -2.55 0.47
N LEU A 20 -10.61 -2.07 0.52
CA LEU A 20 -10.20 -0.74 0.08
C LEU A 20 -9.42 -0.84 -1.23
N ASP A 21 -9.82 -0.06 -2.23
CA ASP A 21 -9.06 0.11 -3.47
C ASP A 21 -8.36 1.49 -3.44
N VAL A 22 -7.03 1.47 -3.41
CA VAL A 22 -6.13 2.64 -3.38
C VAL A 22 -5.33 2.68 -4.68
N SER A 23 -6.00 2.58 -5.82
CA SER A 23 -5.32 2.49 -7.12
C SER A 23 -5.29 3.83 -7.85
N LEU A 24 -4.21 4.08 -8.59
CA LEU A 24 -4.12 5.14 -9.58
C LEU A 24 -4.47 4.57 -10.95
N GLY A 25 -5.66 4.89 -11.48
CA GLY A 25 -6.13 4.40 -12.78
C GLY A 25 -6.88 3.05 -12.74
N GLY A 26 -7.42 2.65 -13.89
CA GLY A 26 -8.24 1.44 -14.04
C GLY A 26 -9.63 1.52 -13.40
N PRO A 27 -10.52 0.57 -13.65
CA PRO A 27 -11.82 0.50 -12.98
C PRO A 27 -11.63 0.11 -11.50
N PRO A 28 -12.48 0.61 -10.58
CA PRO A 28 -12.47 0.17 -9.19
C PRO A 28 -12.69 -1.34 -9.07
N GLN A 29 -12.05 -1.96 -8.10
CA GLN A 29 -12.23 -3.39 -7.85
C GLN A 29 -13.68 -3.68 -7.38
N PRO A 30 -14.30 -4.76 -7.85
CA PRO A 30 -15.66 -5.12 -7.45
C PRO A 30 -15.80 -5.23 -5.92
N ARG A 31 -16.87 -4.67 -5.37
CA ARG A 31 -17.19 -4.69 -3.93
C ARG A 31 -16.21 -3.94 -3.02
N SER A 32 -15.24 -3.19 -3.58
CA SER A 32 -14.35 -2.33 -2.80
C SER A 32 -14.93 -0.94 -2.56
N ILE A 33 -14.31 -0.22 -1.60
CA ILE A 33 -14.45 1.23 -1.50
C ILE A 33 -13.25 1.85 -2.22
N ALA A 34 -13.50 2.58 -3.29
CA ALA A 34 -12.47 3.25 -4.03
C ALA A 34 -12.04 4.55 -3.33
N LEU A 35 -10.81 4.60 -2.82
CA LEU A 35 -10.15 5.80 -2.30
C LEU A 35 -9.35 6.42 -3.44
N ARG A 36 -10.02 7.26 -4.23
CA ARG A 36 -9.49 7.84 -5.48
C ARG A 36 -10.02 9.25 -5.66
N ILE A 37 -9.42 10.01 -6.59
CA ILE A 37 -9.88 11.37 -6.94
C ILE A 37 -11.33 11.35 -7.44
N ASP A 38 -11.72 10.32 -8.17
CA ASP A 38 -13.04 10.10 -8.75
C ASP A 38 -13.84 8.97 -8.05
N GLY A 39 -13.34 8.46 -6.93
CA GLY A 39 -13.87 7.30 -6.24
C GLY A 39 -14.96 7.58 -5.20
N ASP A 40 -15.37 6.54 -4.48
CA ASP A 40 -16.34 6.60 -3.38
C ASP A 40 -15.90 7.55 -2.26
N VAL A 41 -14.61 7.57 -1.97
CA VAL A 41 -13.96 8.52 -1.07
C VAL A 41 -12.98 9.34 -1.90
N ARG A 42 -13.35 10.60 -2.18
CA ARG A 42 -12.51 11.50 -2.97
C ARG A 42 -11.24 11.84 -2.21
N HIS A 43 -10.13 11.21 -2.62
CA HIS A 43 -8.83 11.41 -2.03
C HIS A 43 -7.74 10.99 -3.01
N HIS A 44 -6.62 11.68 -3.03
CA HIS A 44 -5.50 11.29 -3.87
C HIS A 44 -4.78 10.09 -3.21
N PRO A 45 -4.64 8.92 -3.90
CA PRO A 45 -4.10 7.70 -3.30
C PRO A 45 -2.71 7.84 -2.68
N ALA A 46 -1.84 8.67 -3.23
CA ALA A 46 -0.49 8.92 -2.69
C ALA A 46 -0.44 9.91 -1.52
N LYS A 47 -1.54 10.58 -1.16
CA LYS A 47 -1.58 11.54 -0.06
C LYS A 47 -2.00 10.87 1.25
N VAL A 48 -1.46 11.37 2.36
CA VAL A 48 -1.82 10.97 3.72
C VAL A 48 -2.13 12.21 4.57
N PRO A 49 -3.02 12.12 5.58
CA PRO A 49 -3.70 10.91 6.07
C PRO A 49 -4.90 10.50 5.21
N PHE A 50 -5.25 9.21 5.24
CA PHE A 50 -6.48 8.72 4.62
C PHE A 50 -7.71 9.15 5.45
N PRO A 51 -8.81 9.60 4.83
CA PRO A 51 -10.02 10.00 5.53
C PRO A 51 -10.85 8.78 6.00
N LEU A 52 -10.17 7.81 6.63
CA LEU A 52 -10.70 6.55 7.12
C LEU A 52 -10.36 6.37 8.60
N PRO A 53 -11.25 5.74 9.39
CA PRO A 53 -10.96 5.37 10.78
C PRO A 53 -9.83 4.35 10.89
N ASN A 54 -9.30 4.21 12.10
CA ASN A 54 -8.35 3.14 12.43
C ASN A 54 -9.03 1.78 12.25
N GLU A 55 -8.25 0.78 11.81
CA GLU A 55 -8.63 -0.63 11.82
C GLU A 55 -9.99 -0.94 11.17
N CYS A 56 -10.35 -0.21 10.11
CA CYS A 56 -11.61 -0.42 9.40
C CYS A 56 -11.46 -1.28 8.13
N VAL A 57 -10.24 -1.51 7.64
CA VAL A 57 -9.95 -2.19 6.38
C VAL A 57 -9.40 -3.59 6.63
N HIS A 58 -10.02 -4.64 6.11
CA HIS A 58 -9.49 -6.00 6.20
C HIS A 58 -8.64 -6.39 4.98
N THR A 59 -8.97 -5.84 3.81
CA THR A 59 -8.22 -6.07 2.57
C THR A 59 -7.99 -4.74 1.87
N ALA A 60 -6.76 -4.49 1.45
CA ALA A 60 -6.44 -3.35 0.59
C ALA A 60 -5.84 -3.82 -0.73
N ILE A 61 -6.18 -3.12 -1.81
CA ILE A 61 -5.62 -3.30 -3.14
C ILE A 61 -4.95 -1.99 -3.52
N VAL A 62 -3.68 -2.04 -3.88
CA VAL A 62 -2.83 -0.89 -4.17
C VAL A 62 -2.19 -1.11 -5.52
N LEU A 63 -2.71 -0.46 -6.55
CA LEU A 63 -2.20 -0.59 -7.91
C LEU A 63 -1.65 0.75 -8.40
N HIS A 64 -0.41 0.74 -8.84
CA HIS A 64 0.25 1.93 -9.42
C HIS A 64 0.20 3.16 -8.50
N VAL A 65 0.65 3.00 -7.25
CA VAL A 65 0.71 4.10 -6.25
C VAL A 65 2.12 4.32 -5.74
N LEU A 66 2.85 3.23 -5.45
CA LEU A 66 4.13 3.33 -4.73
C LEU A 66 5.19 4.06 -5.54
N GLU A 67 5.18 3.90 -6.84
CA GLU A 67 6.12 4.56 -7.77
C GLU A 67 5.97 6.09 -7.81
N TYR A 68 4.77 6.62 -7.49
CA TYR A 68 4.50 8.06 -7.42
C TYR A 68 4.74 8.68 -6.04
N LEU A 69 5.04 7.86 -5.03
CA LEU A 69 5.35 8.38 -3.70
C LEU A 69 6.72 9.08 -3.68
N GLU A 70 6.78 10.25 -3.06
CA GLU A 70 8.07 10.86 -2.72
C GLU A 70 8.84 9.94 -1.77
N PRO A 71 10.14 9.68 -1.97
CA PRO A 71 10.93 8.81 -1.10
C PRO A 71 10.83 9.16 0.39
N LYS A 72 10.78 10.47 0.70
CA LYS A 72 10.63 10.97 2.08
C LYS A 72 9.28 10.66 2.73
N THR A 73 8.25 10.36 1.92
CA THR A 73 6.89 10.06 2.40
C THR A 73 6.56 8.57 2.36
N PHE A 74 7.41 7.74 1.74
CA PHE A 74 7.16 6.33 1.48
C PHE A 74 6.77 5.56 2.76
N PHE A 75 7.58 5.62 3.81
CA PHE A 75 7.28 4.91 5.06
C PHE A 75 6.09 5.50 5.81
N ARG A 76 5.89 6.82 5.73
CA ARG A 76 4.71 7.46 6.32
C ARG A 76 3.42 7.01 5.65
N TRP A 77 3.45 6.75 4.35
CA TRP A 77 2.31 6.20 3.61
C TRP A 77 1.99 4.77 4.06
N TRP A 78 3.02 3.93 4.25
CA TRP A 78 2.86 2.58 4.79
C TRP A 78 2.35 2.59 6.23
N ASP A 79 2.81 3.50 7.08
CA ASP A 79 2.31 3.68 8.44
C ASP A 79 0.83 4.07 8.46
N GLU A 80 0.40 4.88 7.49
CA GLU A 80 -0.99 5.29 7.36
C GLU A 80 -1.88 4.14 6.87
N LEU A 81 -1.42 3.37 5.88
CA LEU A 81 -2.11 2.16 5.46
C LEU A 81 -2.22 1.17 6.63
N TRP A 82 -1.14 1.01 7.41
CA TRP A 82 -1.15 0.18 8.62
C TRP A 82 -2.19 0.65 9.65
N ARG A 83 -2.35 1.96 9.83
CA ARG A 83 -3.33 2.54 10.75
C ARG A 83 -4.75 2.14 10.40
N VAL A 84 -5.12 2.19 9.12
CA VAL A 84 -6.48 1.87 8.67
C VAL A 84 -6.74 0.38 8.53
N MET A 85 -5.70 -0.44 8.35
CA MET A 85 -5.83 -1.89 8.27
C MET A 85 -6.14 -2.53 9.62
N GLN A 86 -7.03 -3.52 9.63
CA GLN A 86 -7.27 -4.38 10.79
C GLN A 86 -6.05 -5.28 11.08
N PRO A 87 -5.82 -5.71 12.32
CA PRO A 87 -4.90 -6.81 12.60
C PRO A 87 -5.22 -8.03 11.73
N ASN A 88 -4.21 -8.70 11.19
CA ASN A 88 -4.30 -9.76 10.17
C ASN A 88 -4.85 -9.31 8.81
N GLY A 89 -5.15 -8.04 8.61
CA GLY A 89 -5.56 -7.52 7.31
C GLY A 89 -4.47 -7.71 6.26
N VAL A 90 -4.89 -7.96 5.01
CA VAL A 90 -4.01 -8.26 3.89
C VAL A 90 -4.03 -7.13 2.86
N VAL A 91 -2.86 -6.78 2.35
CA VAL A 91 -2.70 -5.83 1.25
C VAL A 91 -2.07 -6.53 0.04
N TYR A 92 -2.68 -6.30 -1.12
CA TYR A 92 -2.15 -6.69 -2.43
C TYR A 92 -1.60 -5.44 -3.11
N VAL A 93 -0.35 -5.49 -3.52
CA VAL A 93 0.35 -4.36 -4.13
C VAL A 93 0.90 -4.78 -5.48
N SER A 94 0.70 -3.97 -6.49
CA SER A 94 1.28 -4.18 -7.82
C SER A 94 1.66 -2.84 -8.45
N GLY A 95 2.72 -2.86 -9.24
CA GLY A 95 3.21 -1.70 -9.97
C GLY A 95 4.40 -2.04 -10.85
N PRO A 96 5.00 -1.06 -11.53
CA PRO A 96 6.17 -1.28 -12.37
C PRO A 96 7.39 -1.59 -11.53
N TYR A 97 8.16 -2.58 -11.98
CA TYR A 97 9.42 -2.95 -11.33
C TYR A 97 10.49 -1.89 -11.57
N GLY A 98 11.11 -1.42 -10.50
CA GLY A 98 12.10 -0.33 -10.52
C GLY A 98 13.55 -0.75 -10.69
N GLY A 99 13.84 -2.03 -10.96
CA GLY A 99 15.19 -2.54 -11.21
C GLY A 99 15.76 -2.12 -12.56
N ASP A 100 17.06 -2.30 -12.75
CA ASP A 100 17.83 -1.74 -13.88
C ASP A 100 17.38 -2.24 -15.27
N GLU A 101 16.75 -3.40 -15.33
CA GLU A 101 16.28 -4.01 -16.59
C GLU A 101 14.84 -3.59 -16.98
N SER A 102 14.18 -2.75 -16.15
CA SER A 102 12.77 -2.44 -16.36
C SER A 102 12.57 -1.12 -17.08
N GLN A 103 12.29 -1.20 -18.36
CA GLN A 103 11.84 -0.03 -19.14
C GLN A 103 10.47 0.49 -18.66
N GLY A 104 9.66 -0.35 -18.03
CA GLY A 104 8.32 0.03 -17.54
C GLY A 104 8.33 1.13 -16.50
N TRP A 105 9.32 1.12 -15.57
CA TRP A 105 9.48 2.19 -14.60
C TRP A 105 10.02 3.48 -15.24
N LEU A 106 10.94 3.36 -16.21
CA LEU A 106 11.57 4.50 -16.89
C LEU A 106 10.64 5.19 -17.90
N SER A 107 9.55 4.53 -18.31
CA SER A 107 8.64 5.05 -19.33
C SER A 107 7.75 6.20 -18.85
N ASP A 108 7.60 6.36 -17.52
CA ASP A 108 6.81 7.44 -16.93
C ASP A 108 7.73 8.41 -16.16
N PRO A 109 7.88 9.68 -16.64
CA PRO A 109 8.73 10.67 -16.00
C PRO A 109 8.21 11.14 -14.63
N GLU A 110 6.98 10.83 -14.26
CA GLU A 110 6.40 11.17 -12.96
C GLU A 110 6.72 10.14 -11.85
N HIS A 111 7.34 9.02 -12.20
CA HIS A 111 7.79 8.05 -11.20
C HIS A 111 8.92 8.63 -10.34
N LYS A 112 8.80 8.48 -9.02
CA LYS A 112 9.68 9.09 -8.01
C LYS A 112 10.41 8.06 -7.18
N THR A 113 9.77 6.93 -6.89
CA THR A 113 10.32 5.86 -6.05
C THR A 113 10.49 4.59 -6.86
N ARG A 114 11.73 4.08 -6.93
CA ARG A 114 12.01 2.76 -7.49
C ARG A 114 11.58 1.68 -6.50
N VAL A 115 10.66 0.83 -6.93
CA VAL A 115 10.15 -0.28 -6.12
C VAL A 115 10.68 -1.59 -6.68
N ILE A 116 11.42 -2.32 -5.83
CA ILE A 116 11.98 -3.63 -6.11
C ILE A 116 11.64 -4.58 -4.95
N GLU A 117 11.94 -5.86 -5.05
CA GLU A 117 11.64 -6.83 -4.00
C GLU A 117 12.24 -6.42 -2.64
N GLN A 118 13.49 -5.93 -2.64
CA GLN A 118 14.20 -5.50 -1.44
C GLN A 118 13.55 -4.29 -0.76
N THR A 119 12.74 -3.51 -1.48
CA THR A 119 12.00 -2.39 -0.89
C THR A 119 11.09 -2.85 0.25
N PHE A 120 10.51 -4.03 0.14
CA PHE A 120 9.59 -4.59 1.14
C PHE A 120 10.32 -5.17 2.36
N ALA A 121 11.62 -5.48 2.25
CA ALA A 121 12.43 -5.90 3.38
C ALA A 121 12.57 -4.81 4.45
N TRP A 122 12.48 -3.52 4.06
CA TRP A 122 12.48 -2.38 4.99
C TRP A 122 11.22 -2.30 5.86
N LEU A 123 10.17 -3.05 5.52
CA LEU A 123 8.91 -3.11 6.25
C LEU A 123 8.78 -4.38 7.10
N ASP A 124 9.62 -5.40 6.84
CA ASP A 124 9.57 -6.72 7.49
C ASP A 124 10.47 -6.77 8.73
N PRO A 125 9.91 -6.81 9.95
CA PRO A 125 10.69 -6.82 11.19
C PRO A 125 11.59 -8.05 11.37
N ARG A 126 11.41 -9.09 10.54
CA ARG A 126 12.21 -10.31 10.56
C ARG A 126 13.53 -10.16 9.77
N THR A 127 13.71 -9.05 9.05
CA THR A 127 14.90 -8.81 8.22
C THR A 127 15.92 -7.93 8.95
N PRO A 128 17.22 -8.14 8.71
CA PRO A 128 18.27 -7.23 9.21
C PRO A 128 18.10 -5.80 8.69
N VAL A 129 17.59 -5.65 7.47
CA VAL A 129 17.35 -4.34 6.81
C VAL A 129 16.36 -3.49 7.61
N TYR A 130 15.32 -4.09 8.20
CA TYR A 130 14.39 -3.37 9.07
C TYR A 130 15.09 -2.79 10.31
N ALA A 131 16.05 -3.51 10.90
CA ALA A 131 16.81 -3.02 12.05
C ALA A 131 17.66 -1.80 11.70
N MET A 132 18.18 -1.71 10.47
CA MET A 132 19.03 -0.60 9.99
C MET A 132 18.32 0.77 10.01
N HIS A 133 17.01 0.84 10.13
CA HIS A 133 16.32 2.13 10.32
C HIS A 133 16.86 2.91 11.52
N ALA A 134 17.16 2.22 12.63
CA ALA A 134 17.72 2.84 13.82
C ALA A 134 19.16 3.32 13.57
N ASP A 135 19.96 2.53 12.85
CA ASP A 135 21.37 2.82 12.58
C ASP A 135 21.55 4.08 11.72
N VAL A 136 20.59 4.34 10.83
CA VAL A 136 20.59 5.56 10.00
C VAL A 136 19.74 6.71 10.59
N GLY A 137 19.43 6.66 11.87
CA GLY A 137 18.68 7.70 12.57
C GLY A 137 17.22 7.88 12.10
N ARG A 138 16.64 6.87 11.46
CA ARG A 138 15.25 6.92 10.98
C ARG A 138 14.31 6.26 11.99
N LYS A 139 13.12 6.82 12.15
CA LYS A 139 12.04 6.15 12.85
C LYS A 139 11.69 4.86 12.10
N ARG A 140 11.65 3.73 12.81
CA ARG A 140 11.18 2.46 12.24
C ARG A 140 9.73 2.59 11.77
N PRO A 141 9.39 2.17 10.56
CA PRO A 141 8.00 2.09 10.11
C PRO A 141 7.24 1.03 10.90
N LYS A 142 5.91 1.07 10.83
CA LYS A 142 5.07 0.00 11.35
C LYS A 142 5.37 -1.31 10.62
N PRO A 143 5.42 -2.45 11.34
CA PRO A 143 5.83 -3.73 10.76
C PRO A 143 4.77 -4.31 9.83
N TRP A 144 5.24 -4.90 8.72
CA TRP A 144 4.44 -5.69 7.80
C TRP A 144 5.11 -7.05 7.57
N TYR A 145 4.32 -8.09 7.38
CA TYR A 145 4.82 -9.43 7.06
C TYR A 145 4.54 -9.74 5.59
N PRO A 146 5.57 -9.69 4.72
CA PRO A 146 5.43 -10.19 3.37
C PRO A 146 5.06 -11.67 3.36
N LEU A 147 3.99 -11.99 2.63
CA LEU A 147 3.52 -13.36 2.40
C LEU A 147 4.06 -13.87 1.05
N THR A 148 3.99 -13.03 0.03
CA THR A 148 4.57 -13.27 -1.29
C THR A 148 5.20 -12.01 -1.82
N ILE A 149 6.32 -12.15 -2.51
CA ILE A 149 6.96 -11.10 -3.30
C ILE A 149 7.36 -11.76 -4.61
N ALA A 150 6.87 -11.25 -5.73
CA ALA A 150 7.17 -11.79 -7.04
C ALA A 150 7.41 -10.67 -8.06
N ARG A 151 8.47 -10.82 -8.83
CA ARG A 151 8.65 -10.11 -10.08
C ARG A 151 7.82 -10.81 -11.15
N VAL A 152 7.03 -10.07 -11.90
CA VAL A 152 6.14 -10.62 -12.93
C VAL A 152 6.43 -10.01 -14.29
N PRO A 153 6.39 -10.80 -15.37
CA PRO A 153 6.50 -10.26 -16.72
C PRO A 153 5.34 -9.31 -17.01
N GLY A 154 5.66 -8.16 -17.57
CA GLY A 154 4.70 -7.23 -18.14
C GLY A 154 4.64 -7.36 -19.66
N THR A 155 4.02 -6.40 -20.32
CA THR A 155 3.98 -6.31 -21.77
C THR A 155 5.26 -5.68 -22.33
N HIS A 156 5.61 -5.97 -23.58
CA HIS A 156 6.74 -5.33 -24.30
C HIS A 156 8.10 -5.41 -23.59
N GLY A 157 8.40 -6.54 -22.94
CA GLY A 157 9.67 -6.74 -22.22
C GLY A 157 9.80 -5.96 -20.92
N THR A 158 8.72 -5.38 -20.42
CA THR A 158 8.70 -4.74 -19.10
C THR A 158 8.56 -5.77 -17.99
N PHE A 159 8.78 -5.33 -16.75
CA PHE A 159 8.52 -6.14 -15.56
C PHE A 159 7.68 -5.33 -14.57
N GLY A 160 6.82 -6.03 -13.87
CA GLY A 160 6.10 -5.53 -12.70
C GLY A 160 6.50 -6.28 -11.43
N TYR A 161 5.95 -5.87 -10.33
CA TYR A 161 5.99 -6.63 -9.08
C TYR A 161 4.57 -6.89 -8.58
N ASN A 162 4.39 -8.05 -7.95
CA ASN A 162 3.19 -8.37 -7.18
C ASN A 162 3.62 -8.76 -5.77
N VAL A 163 3.07 -8.09 -4.79
CA VAL A 163 3.39 -8.32 -3.38
C VAL A 163 2.11 -8.48 -2.59
N THR A 164 2.08 -9.51 -1.76
CA THR A 164 1.04 -9.67 -0.74
C THR A 164 1.68 -9.51 0.63
N MET A 165 1.15 -8.61 1.44
CA MET A 165 1.63 -8.37 2.80
C MET A 165 0.48 -8.46 3.80
N ARG A 166 0.81 -8.84 5.03
CA ARG A 166 -0.14 -8.92 6.14
C ARG A 166 0.27 -7.98 7.28
N LYS A 167 -0.68 -7.25 7.82
CA LYS A 167 -0.48 -6.55 9.10
C LYS A 167 -0.37 -7.61 10.21
N PRO A 168 0.62 -7.53 11.12
CA PRO A 168 0.71 -8.43 12.26
C PRO A 168 -0.57 -8.46 13.09
N SER A 169 -0.86 -9.60 13.69
CA SER A 169 -1.92 -9.71 14.70
C SER A 169 -1.56 -8.93 15.96
N ALA A 170 -2.55 -8.63 16.79
CA ALA A 170 -2.31 -7.99 18.09
C ALA A 170 -1.40 -8.83 19.00
N LYS A 171 -1.38 -10.17 18.86
CA LYS A 171 -0.49 -11.07 19.61
C LYS A 171 0.96 -11.00 19.13
N GLU A 172 1.18 -10.85 17.83
CA GLU A 172 2.53 -10.77 17.24
C GLU A 172 3.20 -9.39 17.46
N MET A 173 2.44 -8.39 17.87
CA MET A 173 2.91 -7.04 18.18
C MET A 173 3.32 -6.83 19.66
N ARG A 174 3.16 -7.84 20.51
CA ARG A 174 3.56 -7.84 21.94
C ARG A 174 4.95 -8.42 22.11
#